data_e3c6f53ee27b6cfd619b9d2789fe3c17
#
_entry.id   e3c6f53ee27b6cfd619b9d2789fe3c17
#
_cell.length_a   1.000
_cell.length_b   1.000
_cell.length_c   1.000
_cell.angle_alpha   90.00
_cell.angle_beta   90.00
_cell.angle_gamma   90.00
#
_symmetry.space_group_name_H-M   'P 1'
#
loop_
_entity.id
_entity.type
_entity.pdbx_description
1 polymer ?
#
loop_
_entity_poly.entity_id
_entity_poly.type
_entity_poly.pdbx_seq_one_letter_code
_entity_poly.pdbx_strand_id
1 'polypeptide(L)'
;MEFYPTNEYREVTLQAGLNSVQLGNTDKLFSDGLEEYEYIYFDDSKGFCYEDGCVIGETYGQTLKVLYSQWGFNHKFYVKRTKVEKQKEEAIQLWNVVEHIINLLESDDKRYSFEGGTGHSIRIYDKETDIGYVGHFEPIKYDADGNATNL
;
A
#
# COMPACT_ATOMS: atom_id res chain seq x y z
N MET A 1 -11.56 16.78 3.48
CA MET A 1 -10.82 15.84 4.36
C MET A 1 -11.14 14.43 3.88
N GLU A 2 -10.17 13.72 3.35
CA GLU A 2 -10.40 12.31 2.99
C GLU A 2 -10.56 11.51 4.28
N PHE A 3 -11.68 10.83 4.42
CA PHE A 3 -11.98 10.03 5.60
C PHE A 3 -11.05 8.80 5.68
N TYR A 4 -10.63 8.29 4.51
CA TYR A 4 -9.70 7.17 4.37
C TYR A 4 -8.53 7.58 3.47
N PRO A 5 -7.45 8.15 4.04
CA PRO A 5 -6.29 8.59 3.25
C PRO A 5 -5.61 7.39 2.55
N THR A 6 -5.25 7.58 1.29
CA THR A 6 -4.70 6.53 0.42
C THR A 6 -3.36 5.96 0.88
N ASN A 7 -2.59 6.71 1.66
CA ASN A 7 -1.35 6.23 2.27
C ASN A 7 -1.56 5.20 3.41
N GLU A 8 -2.76 5.20 4.02
CA GLU A 8 -3.09 4.29 5.12
C GLU A 8 -4.11 3.23 4.73
N TYR A 9 -4.99 3.53 3.81
CA TYR A 9 -6.07 2.68 3.37
C TYR A 9 -6.00 2.39 1.89
N ARG A 10 -6.45 1.20 1.51
CA ARG A 10 -6.60 0.75 0.13
C ARG A 10 -8.07 0.48 -0.15
N GLU A 11 -8.60 1.07 -1.22
CA GLU A 11 -9.96 0.74 -1.69
C GLU A 11 -10.01 -0.71 -2.20
N VAL A 12 -11.06 -1.42 -1.82
CA VAL A 12 -11.32 -2.79 -2.23
C VAL A 12 -12.79 -2.95 -2.63
N THR A 13 -13.08 -3.98 -3.43
CA THR A 13 -14.47 -4.37 -3.64
C THR A 13 -15.05 -4.99 -2.36
N LEU A 14 -16.36 -4.92 -2.19
CA LEU A 14 -17.03 -5.55 -1.05
C LEU A 14 -16.68 -7.04 -0.93
N GLN A 15 -16.70 -7.76 -2.06
CA GLN A 15 -16.37 -9.18 -2.10
C GLN A 15 -14.93 -9.45 -1.66
N ALA A 16 -13.96 -8.71 -2.20
CA ALA A 16 -12.56 -8.83 -1.82
C ALA A 16 -12.32 -8.47 -0.34
N GLY A 17 -13.01 -7.44 0.14
CA GLY A 17 -12.96 -7.01 1.54
C GLY A 17 -13.49 -8.09 2.50
N LEU A 18 -14.67 -8.63 2.25
CA LEU A 18 -15.26 -9.69 3.07
C LEU A 18 -14.40 -10.96 3.06
N ASN A 19 -13.90 -11.39 1.90
CA ASN A 19 -12.97 -12.51 1.83
C ASN A 19 -11.70 -12.26 2.63
N SER A 20 -11.15 -11.07 2.56
CA SER A 20 -9.92 -10.69 3.27
C SER A 20 -10.10 -10.73 4.78
N VAL A 21 -11.25 -10.27 5.30
CA VAL A 21 -11.58 -10.33 6.73
C VAL A 21 -11.79 -11.77 7.18
N GLN A 22 -12.52 -12.59 6.41
CA GLN A 22 -12.78 -13.98 6.72
C GLN A 22 -11.51 -14.83 6.74
N LEU A 23 -10.58 -14.57 5.84
CA LEU A 23 -9.28 -15.28 5.76
C LEU A 23 -8.26 -14.78 6.78
N GLY A 24 -8.56 -13.71 7.53
CA GLY A 24 -7.63 -13.11 8.48
C GLY A 24 -6.49 -12.30 7.86
N ASN A 25 -6.58 -11.95 6.57
CA ASN A 25 -5.61 -11.09 5.90
C ASN A 25 -5.70 -9.64 6.36
N THR A 26 -6.87 -9.23 6.80
CA THR A 26 -7.14 -7.96 7.48
C THR A 26 -8.14 -8.19 8.61
N ASP A 27 -8.05 -7.40 9.66
CA ASP A 27 -8.95 -7.54 10.82
C ASP A 27 -10.28 -6.82 10.61
N LYS A 28 -10.28 -5.76 9.81
CA LYS A 28 -11.40 -4.83 9.70
C LYS A 28 -11.62 -4.38 8.26
N LEU A 29 -12.89 -4.30 7.88
CA LEU A 29 -13.35 -3.71 6.62
C LEU A 29 -14.08 -2.42 6.92
N PHE A 30 -13.59 -1.31 6.39
CA PHE A 30 -14.14 0.03 6.58
C PHE A 30 -14.99 0.45 5.37
N SER A 31 -15.94 1.33 5.58
CA SER A 31 -16.73 1.93 4.50
C SER A 31 -17.21 3.33 4.87
N ASP A 32 -17.31 4.20 3.87
CA ASP A 32 -17.93 5.52 3.98
C ASP A 32 -19.46 5.47 4.12
N GLY A 33 -20.06 4.32 3.82
CA GLY A 33 -21.49 4.08 3.89
C GLY A 33 -22.00 3.44 5.19
N LEU A 34 -21.13 3.11 6.13
CA LEU A 34 -21.51 2.55 7.43
C LEU A 34 -21.86 3.70 8.41
N GLU A 35 -23.02 4.32 8.22
CA GLU A 35 -23.43 5.55 8.93
C GLU A 35 -23.36 5.46 10.47
N GLU A 36 -23.65 4.27 11.03
CA GLU A 36 -23.67 4.03 12.48
C GLU A 36 -22.48 3.20 12.97
N TYR A 37 -21.72 2.60 12.06
CA TYR A 37 -20.64 1.67 12.36
C TYR A 37 -19.34 2.08 11.65
N GLU A 38 -18.21 1.89 12.34
CA GLU A 38 -16.91 2.22 11.75
C GLU A 38 -16.40 1.10 10.82
N TYR A 39 -16.65 -0.15 11.19
CA TYR A 39 -16.09 -1.29 10.44
C TYR A 39 -16.93 -2.57 10.57
N ILE A 40 -16.63 -3.50 9.68
CA ILE A 40 -17.09 -4.89 9.70
C ILE A 40 -15.90 -5.78 10.04
N TYR A 41 -16.12 -6.80 10.84
CA TYR A 41 -15.13 -7.82 11.18
C TYR A 41 -15.73 -9.22 11.08
N PHE A 42 -14.87 -10.24 11.13
CA PHE A 42 -15.29 -11.64 11.13
C PHE A 42 -15.00 -12.27 12.49
N ASP A 43 -16.00 -12.94 13.03
CA ASP A 43 -15.91 -13.74 14.25
C ASP A 43 -16.15 -15.21 13.89
N ASP A 44 -15.23 -16.10 14.27
CA ASP A 44 -15.30 -17.52 13.92
C ASP A 44 -16.56 -18.23 14.45
N SER A 45 -17.17 -17.73 15.51
CA SER A 45 -18.36 -18.29 16.12
C SER A 45 -19.67 -17.66 15.64
N LYS A 46 -19.64 -16.43 15.16
CA LYS A 46 -20.84 -15.64 14.81
C LYS A 46 -20.96 -15.33 13.32
N GLY A 47 -19.84 -15.33 12.58
CA GLY A 47 -19.76 -14.87 11.21
C GLY A 47 -19.37 -13.38 11.09
N PHE A 48 -19.91 -12.71 10.10
CA PHE A 48 -19.62 -11.29 9.87
C PHE A 48 -20.45 -10.41 10.79
N CYS A 49 -19.78 -9.49 11.48
CA CYS A 49 -20.36 -8.61 12.47
C CYS A 49 -20.00 -7.16 12.21
N TYR A 50 -20.87 -6.23 12.61
CA TYR A 50 -20.54 -4.84 12.81
C TYR A 50 -19.68 -4.66 14.07
N GLU A 51 -19.06 -3.52 14.24
CA GLU A 51 -18.17 -3.20 15.37
C GLU A 51 -18.82 -3.42 16.75
N ASP A 52 -20.12 -3.22 16.85
CA ASP A 52 -20.91 -3.41 18.07
C ASP A 52 -21.21 -4.89 18.39
N GLY A 53 -20.80 -5.81 17.51
CA GLY A 53 -21.04 -7.26 17.65
C GLY A 53 -22.36 -7.74 17.07
N CYS A 54 -23.18 -6.86 16.48
CA CYS A 54 -24.39 -7.27 15.75
C CYS A 54 -24.03 -8.09 14.51
N VAL A 55 -24.60 -9.30 14.41
CA VAL A 55 -24.33 -10.20 13.28
C VAL A 55 -25.03 -9.69 12.02
N ILE A 56 -24.25 -9.57 10.94
CA ILE A 56 -24.74 -9.22 9.61
C ILE A 56 -25.21 -10.50 8.89
N GLY A 57 -24.40 -11.53 8.95
CA GLY A 57 -24.66 -12.84 8.37
C GLY A 57 -23.64 -13.88 8.82
N GLU A 58 -24.08 -15.10 9.00
CA GLU A 58 -23.22 -16.22 9.42
C GLU A 58 -22.29 -16.67 8.29
N THR A 59 -22.72 -16.50 7.05
CA THR A 59 -21.97 -16.87 5.85
C THR A 59 -21.64 -15.67 4.98
N TYR A 60 -20.63 -15.81 4.14
CA TYR A 60 -20.28 -14.82 3.13
C TYR A 60 -21.46 -14.42 2.25
N GLY A 61 -22.21 -15.41 1.74
CA GLY A 61 -23.36 -15.15 0.85
C GLY A 61 -24.50 -14.40 1.53
N GLN A 62 -24.82 -14.73 2.77
CA GLN A 62 -25.83 -14.01 3.57
C GLN A 62 -25.41 -12.58 3.83
N THR A 63 -24.17 -12.38 4.24
CA THR A 63 -23.60 -11.05 4.50
C THR A 63 -23.61 -10.18 3.25
N LEU A 64 -23.16 -10.72 2.12
CA LEU A 64 -23.17 -10.02 0.85
C LEU A 64 -24.59 -9.56 0.46
N LYS A 65 -25.57 -10.43 0.61
CA LYS A 65 -26.98 -10.12 0.31
C LYS A 65 -27.55 -9.03 1.21
N VAL A 66 -27.24 -9.06 2.51
CA VAL A 66 -27.68 -8.02 3.46
C VAL A 66 -27.06 -6.68 3.13
N LEU A 67 -25.75 -6.64 2.92
CA LEU A 67 -25.03 -5.39 2.62
C LEU A 67 -25.45 -4.79 1.29
N TYR A 68 -25.69 -5.58 0.26
CA TYR A 68 -26.20 -5.07 -1.01
C TYR A 68 -27.65 -4.56 -0.89
N SER A 69 -28.49 -5.16 -0.06
CA SER A 69 -29.87 -4.70 0.12
C SER A 69 -29.96 -3.42 0.94
N GLN A 70 -29.08 -3.23 1.92
CA GLN A 70 -29.08 -2.05 2.81
C GLN A 70 -28.31 -0.87 2.25
N TRP A 71 -27.15 -1.12 1.61
CA TRP A 71 -26.17 -0.07 1.28
C TRP A 71 -26.06 0.18 -0.21
N GLY A 72 -26.57 -0.70 -1.05
CA GLY A 72 -26.45 -0.60 -2.51
C GLY A 72 -25.01 -0.72 -3.03
N PHE A 73 -24.85 -0.51 -4.33
CA PHE A 73 -23.53 -0.64 -5.00
C PHE A 73 -22.65 0.61 -4.96
N ASN A 74 -23.12 1.70 -4.33
CA ASN A 74 -22.48 3.01 -4.46
C ASN A 74 -21.49 3.34 -3.33
N HIS A 75 -21.35 2.46 -2.33
CA HIS A 75 -20.43 2.69 -1.22
C HIS A 75 -19.06 2.08 -1.50
N LYS A 76 -18.04 2.80 -1.09
CA LYS A 76 -16.66 2.36 -1.18
C LYS A 76 -16.26 1.63 0.09
N PHE A 77 -15.46 0.60 -0.09
CA PHE A 77 -14.92 -0.20 1.00
C PHE A 77 -13.40 -0.10 1.05
N TYR A 78 -12.85 -0.11 2.25
CA TYR A 78 -11.43 0.12 2.50
C TYR A 78 -10.87 -0.88 3.49
N VAL A 79 -9.62 -1.27 3.28
CA VAL A 79 -8.83 -2.03 4.24
C VAL A 79 -7.56 -1.26 4.58
N LYS A 80 -7.07 -1.39 5.81
CA LYS A 80 -5.78 -0.82 6.19
C LYS A 80 -4.65 -1.46 5.40
N ARG A 81 -3.75 -0.65 4.88
CA ARG A 81 -2.52 -1.12 4.25
C ARG A 81 -1.62 -1.77 5.28
N THR A 82 -1.05 -2.91 4.92
CA THR A 82 -0.03 -3.56 5.75
C THR A 82 1.27 -2.75 5.72
N LYS A 83 2.14 -2.99 6.70
CA LYS A 83 3.47 -2.36 6.73
C LYS A 83 4.28 -2.66 5.46
N VAL A 84 4.17 -3.89 4.96
CA VAL A 84 4.86 -4.32 3.74
C VAL A 84 4.34 -3.59 2.49
N GLU A 85 3.01 -3.41 2.39
CA GLU A 85 2.41 -2.65 1.28
C GLU A 85 2.84 -1.19 1.28
N LYS A 86 2.87 -0.55 2.46
CA LYS A 86 3.38 0.83 2.63
C LYS A 86 4.84 0.94 2.21
N GLN A 87 5.68 0.02 2.64
CA GLN A 87 7.11 0.01 2.28
C GLN A 87 7.34 -0.18 0.79
N LYS A 88 6.55 -1.03 0.12
CA LYS A 88 6.64 -1.21 -1.33
C LYS A 88 6.26 0.06 -2.10
N GLU A 89 5.23 0.74 -1.66
CA GLU A 89 4.78 1.98 -2.30
C GLU A 89 5.79 3.12 -2.12
N GLU A 90 6.35 3.26 -0.93
CA GLU A 90 7.45 4.20 -0.66
C GLU A 90 8.69 3.91 -1.51
N ALA A 91 9.05 2.64 -1.69
CA ALA A 91 10.16 2.24 -2.54
C ALA A 91 9.91 2.57 -4.03
N ILE A 92 8.68 2.39 -4.51
CA ILE A 92 8.30 2.77 -5.89
C ILE A 92 8.38 4.29 -6.08
N GLN A 93 7.91 5.07 -5.12
CA GLN A 93 8.00 6.54 -5.17
C GLN A 93 9.45 7.02 -5.20
N LEU A 94 10.31 6.46 -4.36
CA LEU A 94 11.74 6.76 -4.35
C LEU A 94 12.39 6.42 -5.69
N TRP A 95 12.07 5.26 -6.26
CA TRP A 95 12.57 4.86 -7.58
C TRP A 95 12.15 5.84 -8.68
N ASN A 96 10.92 6.31 -8.68
CA ASN A 96 10.43 7.30 -9.65
C ASN A 96 11.21 8.62 -9.55
N VAL A 97 11.57 9.06 -8.35
CA VAL A 97 12.42 10.26 -8.15
C VAL A 97 13.83 10.03 -8.73
N VAL A 98 14.42 8.88 -8.46
CA VAL A 98 15.75 8.52 -8.99
C VAL A 98 15.73 8.44 -10.52
N GLU A 99 14.72 7.82 -11.10
CA GLU A 99 14.54 7.75 -12.55
C GLU A 99 14.40 9.14 -13.18
N HIS A 100 13.64 10.02 -12.53
CA HIS A 100 13.50 11.40 -12.99
C HIS A 100 14.84 12.15 -12.98
N ILE A 101 15.64 12.02 -11.94
CA ILE A 101 16.98 12.61 -11.85
C ILE A 101 17.89 12.07 -12.95
N ILE A 102 17.87 10.76 -13.19
CA ILE A 102 18.66 10.13 -14.26
C ILE A 102 18.26 10.67 -15.63
N ASN A 103 16.96 10.78 -15.90
CA ASN A 103 16.45 11.34 -17.16
C ASN A 103 16.88 12.80 -17.37
N LEU A 104 16.91 13.62 -16.30
CA LEU A 104 17.43 14.98 -16.36
C LEU A 104 18.93 15.02 -16.71
N LEU A 105 19.73 14.15 -16.10
CA LEU A 105 21.16 14.05 -16.39
C LEU A 105 21.43 13.57 -17.82
N GLU A 106 20.61 12.69 -18.36
CA GLU A 106 20.73 12.20 -19.74
C GLU A 106 20.25 13.22 -20.79
N SER A 107 19.29 14.10 -20.45
CA SER A 107 18.69 15.04 -21.41
C SER A 107 19.58 16.22 -21.74
N ASP A 108 20.35 16.73 -20.77
CA ASP A 108 21.06 17.99 -20.93
C ASP A 108 22.41 17.87 -21.64
N ASP A 109 23.13 16.75 -21.56
CA ASP A 109 24.52 16.71 -21.98
C ASP A 109 24.93 15.45 -22.79
N LYS A 110 24.10 14.44 -22.85
CA LYS A 110 24.46 13.12 -23.43
C LYS A 110 25.79 12.53 -22.93
N ARG A 111 26.39 13.17 -21.93
CA ARG A 111 27.64 12.76 -21.31
C ARG A 111 27.44 11.50 -20.46
N TYR A 112 26.38 11.49 -19.67
CA TYR A 112 26.09 10.36 -18.78
C TYR A 112 25.04 9.46 -19.40
N SER A 113 25.21 8.16 -19.23
CA SER A 113 24.20 7.17 -19.56
C SER A 113 23.92 6.25 -18.37
N PHE A 114 22.67 5.87 -18.25
CA PHE A 114 22.23 4.90 -17.25
C PHE A 114 22.32 3.49 -17.82
N GLU A 115 23.12 2.64 -17.19
CA GLU A 115 23.32 1.26 -17.66
C GLU A 115 22.38 0.25 -16.97
N GLY A 116 21.43 0.74 -16.17
CA GLY A 116 20.55 -0.13 -15.40
C GLY A 116 21.11 -0.48 -14.03
N GLY A 117 20.30 -1.13 -13.26
CA GLY A 117 20.65 -1.61 -11.93
C GLY A 117 19.81 -2.81 -11.58
N THR A 118 20.38 -3.71 -10.81
CA THR A 118 19.65 -4.85 -10.24
C THR A 118 19.62 -4.69 -8.71
N GLY A 119 18.44 -4.79 -8.13
CA GLY A 119 18.31 -4.71 -6.69
C GLY A 119 18.52 -3.28 -6.14
N HIS A 120 19.57 -3.07 -5.37
CA HIS A 120 19.84 -1.80 -4.67
C HIS A 120 21.00 -1.00 -5.29
N SER A 121 21.36 -1.23 -6.54
CA SER A 121 22.47 -0.55 -7.20
C SER A 121 22.06 0.19 -8.46
N ILE A 122 22.66 1.37 -8.68
CA ILE A 122 22.55 2.15 -9.91
C ILE A 122 23.94 2.22 -10.55
N ARG A 123 23.99 2.08 -11.87
CA ARG A 123 25.21 2.26 -12.66
C ARG A 123 25.03 3.42 -13.59
N ILE A 124 25.97 4.38 -13.52
CA ILE A 124 26.04 5.54 -14.39
C ILE A 124 27.38 5.48 -15.13
N TYR A 125 27.35 5.65 -16.43
CA TYR A 125 28.54 5.67 -17.27
C TYR A 125 28.80 7.07 -17.80
N ASP A 126 30.01 7.57 -17.58
CA ASP A 126 30.49 8.85 -18.15
C ASP A 126 31.20 8.59 -19.48
N LYS A 127 30.57 9.00 -20.56
CA LYS A 127 31.06 8.79 -21.93
C LYS A 127 32.33 9.60 -22.28
N GLU A 128 32.57 10.70 -21.58
CA GLU A 128 33.75 11.51 -21.82
C GLU A 128 35.01 10.94 -21.18
N THR A 129 34.88 10.38 -19.99
CA THR A 129 36.00 9.84 -19.23
C THR A 129 36.17 8.34 -19.38
N ASP A 130 35.19 7.66 -19.97
CA ASP A 130 35.11 6.18 -20.06
C ASP A 130 35.10 5.50 -18.67
N ILE A 131 34.47 6.16 -17.69
CA ILE A 131 34.41 5.69 -16.29
C ILE A 131 32.98 5.36 -15.92
N GLY A 132 32.77 4.17 -15.37
CA GLY A 132 31.51 3.76 -14.77
C GLY A 132 31.47 4.04 -13.26
N TYR A 133 30.38 4.59 -12.79
CA TYR A 133 30.11 4.81 -11.37
C TYR A 133 29.03 3.86 -10.91
N VAL A 134 29.22 3.25 -9.73
CA VAL A 134 28.23 2.39 -9.10
C VAL A 134 27.80 3.02 -7.81
N GLY A 135 26.52 3.35 -7.71
CA GLY A 135 25.87 3.76 -6.46
C GLY A 135 25.11 2.58 -5.84
N HIS A 136 25.32 2.34 -4.56
CA HIS A 136 24.56 1.37 -3.81
C HIS A 136 23.59 2.09 -2.89
N PHE A 137 22.32 1.66 -2.92
CA PHE A 137 21.31 2.09 -1.96
C PHE A 137 21.24 1.03 -0.86
N GLU A 138 21.75 1.36 0.30
CA GLU A 138 21.58 0.53 1.48
C GLU A 138 20.48 1.12 2.34
N PRO A 139 19.51 0.30 2.81
CA PRO A 139 18.55 0.78 3.77
C PRO A 139 19.27 1.13 5.07
N ILE A 140 19.10 2.38 5.48
CA ILE A 140 19.69 2.91 6.71
C ILE A 140 18.56 3.08 7.73
N LYS A 141 18.78 2.57 8.93
CA LYS A 141 17.93 2.89 10.08
C LYS A 141 18.51 4.10 10.81
N TYR A 142 17.65 5.00 11.21
CA TYR A 142 18.01 6.07 12.11
C TYR A 142 17.56 5.71 13.53
N ASP A 143 18.43 5.94 14.51
CA ASP A 143 18.08 5.82 15.92
C ASP A 143 17.23 7.03 16.38
N ALA A 144 16.83 7.02 17.66
CA ALA A 144 16.02 8.09 18.25
C ALA A 144 16.73 9.46 18.24
N ASP A 145 18.06 9.47 18.14
CA ASP A 145 18.90 10.68 18.13
C ASP A 145 19.21 11.15 16.69
N GLY A 146 18.70 10.43 15.69
CA GLY A 146 18.89 10.76 14.27
C GLY A 146 20.21 10.28 13.67
N ASN A 147 20.93 9.39 14.33
CA ASN A 147 22.16 8.81 13.80
C ASN A 147 21.85 7.60 12.90
N ALA A 148 22.54 7.52 11.77
CA ALA A 148 22.41 6.40 10.85
C ALA A 148 23.02 5.13 11.45
N THR A 149 22.24 4.05 11.47
CA THR A 149 22.68 2.72 11.90
C THR A 149 22.50 1.72 10.77
N ASN A 150 23.45 0.81 10.61
CA ASN A 150 23.29 -0.29 9.67
C ASN A 150 22.16 -1.23 10.12
N LEU A 151 21.42 -1.74 9.15
CA LEU A 151 20.40 -2.76 9.39
C LEU A 151 21.03 -4.11 9.70
#